data_3ca8cc2e7adaff0e5b802cae46320715
#
_entry.id   3ca8cc2e7adaff0e5b802cae46320715
#
_cell.length_a   1.000
_cell.length_b   1.000
_cell.length_c   1.000
_cell.angle_alpha   90.00
_cell.angle_beta   90.00
_cell.angle_gamma   90.00
#
_symmetry.space_group_name_H-M   'P 1'
#
loop_
_entity.id
_entity.type
_entity.pdbx_description
1 polymer ?
#
loop_
_entity_poly.entity_id
_entity_poly.type
_entity_poly.pdbx_seq_one_letter_code
_entity_poly.pdbx_strand_id
1 'polypeptide(L)'
;TTSMGFGTSWAEQWQLRNQFLGYTWAVRRDGVPRAKVLVRGVGIHPTNTAYTQALASYPEHLLDRWIRALLNTVQQMCKCWKLMADEGPEAWPRVFGSPCYAYNRQCAYAPMCLAREPEDYASMYVVHHWSPIPAVVPPSVEPQPTQAVQ
;
A
#
# COMPACT_ATOMS: atom_id res chain seq x y z
N THR A 1 -9.63 -22.13 -1.13
CA THR A 1 -8.82 -23.38 -1.14
C THR A 1 -7.36 -23.00 -1.18
N THR A 2 -6.72 -22.98 -0.03
CA THR A 2 -5.26 -22.87 0.08
C THR A 2 -4.67 -24.20 -0.39
N SER A 3 -4.21 -24.21 -1.65
CA SER A 3 -3.40 -25.34 -2.13
C SER A 3 -2.13 -25.40 -1.30
N MET A 4 -1.88 -26.51 -0.67
CA MET A 4 -0.78 -26.79 0.25
C MET A 4 0.59 -26.95 -0.45
N GLY A 5 0.84 -26.25 -1.53
CA GLY A 5 2.10 -26.34 -2.25
C GLY A 5 2.47 -25.00 -2.87
N PHE A 6 3.73 -24.63 -2.75
CA PHE A 6 4.32 -23.57 -3.53
C PHE A 6 4.51 -24.08 -4.96
N GLY A 7 3.52 -23.84 -5.83
CA GLY A 7 3.62 -24.14 -7.26
C GLY A 7 4.44 -23.11 -8.03
N THR A 8 4.66 -23.34 -9.32
CA THR A 8 5.34 -22.40 -10.24
C THR A 8 4.69 -21.01 -10.23
N SER A 9 3.36 -20.95 -10.15
CA SER A 9 2.58 -19.71 -10.07
C SER A 9 2.94 -18.87 -8.84
N TRP A 10 3.39 -19.49 -7.73
CA TRP A 10 3.83 -18.74 -6.57
C TRP A 10 5.09 -17.93 -6.85
N ALA A 11 6.05 -18.47 -7.58
CA ALA A 11 7.26 -17.73 -7.95
C ALA A 11 6.97 -16.65 -9.00
N GLU A 12 6.13 -16.95 -9.98
CA GLU A 12 5.78 -16.06 -11.09
C GLU A 12 5.04 -14.79 -10.64
N GLN A 13 4.21 -14.89 -9.60
CA GLN A 13 3.45 -13.73 -9.11
C GLN A 13 4.32 -12.57 -8.62
N TRP A 14 5.60 -12.82 -8.31
CA TRP A 14 6.53 -11.81 -7.81
C TRP A 14 7.24 -11.01 -8.90
N GLN A 15 7.18 -11.47 -10.16
CA GLN A 15 7.95 -10.88 -11.27
C GLN A 15 7.50 -9.47 -11.66
N LEU A 16 6.23 -9.12 -11.43
CA LEU A 16 5.67 -7.82 -11.82
C LEU A 16 4.98 -7.10 -10.65
N ARG A 17 5.37 -7.38 -9.42
CA ARG A 17 4.83 -6.70 -8.24
C ARG A 17 5.35 -5.27 -8.14
N ASN A 18 4.46 -4.29 -8.16
CA ASN A 18 4.78 -2.86 -8.05
C ASN A 18 5.70 -2.55 -6.87
N GLN A 19 5.46 -3.17 -5.72
CA GLN A 19 6.27 -3.00 -4.51
C GLN A 19 7.75 -3.39 -4.76
N PHE A 20 7.99 -4.50 -5.42
CA PHE A 20 9.36 -4.99 -5.65
C PHE A 20 10.07 -4.24 -6.78
N LEU A 21 9.32 -3.79 -7.79
CA LEU A 21 9.83 -2.86 -8.79
C LEU A 21 10.29 -1.56 -8.11
N GLY A 22 9.46 -1.01 -7.20
CA GLY A 22 9.78 0.20 -6.44
C GLY A 22 11.01 0.04 -5.56
N TYR A 23 11.09 -1.04 -4.78
CA TYR A 23 12.26 -1.31 -3.94
C TYR A 23 13.54 -1.46 -4.77
N THR A 24 13.48 -2.20 -5.88
CA THR A 24 14.64 -2.40 -6.74
C THR A 24 15.08 -1.09 -7.37
N TRP A 25 14.14 -0.27 -7.84
CA TRP A 25 14.42 1.03 -8.41
C TRP A 25 15.11 1.95 -7.38
N ALA A 26 14.55 2.06 -6.17
CA ALA A 26 15.11 2.89 -5.10
C ALA A 26 16.52 2.45 -4.71
N VAL A 27 16.72 1.17 -4.41
CA VAL A 27 18.02 0.63 -4.00
C VAL A 27 19.10 0.78 -5.08
N ARG A 28 18.71 0.69 -6.36
CA ARG A 28 19.66 0.97 -7.46
C ARG A 28 20.05 2.43 -7.53
N ARG A 29 19.13 3.34 -7.27
CA ARG A 29 19.41 4.78 -7.17
C ARG A 29 20.33 5.10 -5.98
N ASP A 30 20.24 4.33 -4.92
CA ASP A 30 21.13 4.44 -3.74
C ASP A 30 22.52 3.78 -3.95
N GLY A 31 22.87 3.40 -5.19
CA GLY A 31 24.21 2.95 -5.55
C GLY A 31 24.42 1.42 -5.56
N VAL A 32 23.33 0.62 -5.57
CA VAL A 32 23.41 -0.84 -5.72
C VAL A 32 22.86 -1.28 -7.09
N PRO A 33 23.61 -1.12 -8.20
CA PRO A 33 23.07 -1.22 -9.56
C PRO A 33 22.56 -2.62 -9.95
N ARG A 34 22.97 -3.67 -9.23
CA ARG A 34 22.57 -5.06 -9.49
C ARG A 34 21.62 -5.62 -8.44
N ALA A 35 20.92 -4.74 -7.70
CA ALA A 35 19.93 -5.16 -6.69
C ALA A 35 18.89 -6.10 -7.30
N LYS A 36 18.56 -7.14 -6.53
CA LYS A 36 17.54 -8.15 -6.82
C LYS A 36 16.68 -8.35 -5.58
N VAL A 37 15.49 -8.89 -5.74
CA VAL A 37 14.58 -9.19 -4.61
C VAL A 37 14.55 -10.69 -4.37
N LEU A 38 14.88 -11.10 -3.16
CA LEU A 38 14.68 -12.47 -2.70
C LEU A 38 13.41 -12.54 -1.88
N VAL A 39 12.41 -13.26 -2.39
CA VAL A 39 11.16 -13.53 -1.69
C VAL A 39 11.24 -14.88 -1.02
N ARG A 40 11.02 -14.93 0.29
CA ARG A 40 10.97 -16.18 1.05
C ARG A 40 9.52 -16.46 1.45
N GLY A 41 9.04 -17.64 1.13
CA GLY A 41 7.72 -18.13 1.52
C GLY A 41 7.83 -19.16 2.64
N VAL A 42 6.97 -19.01 3.64
CA VAL A 42 6.78 -20.01 4.70
C VAL A 42 5.33 -20.45 4.65
N GLY A 43 5.11 -21.69 4.31
CA GLY A 43 3.80 -22.33 4.36
C GLY A 43 3.62 -22.99 5.72
N ILE A 44 2.67 -22.52 6.50
CA ILE A 44 2.36 -23.10 7.81
C ILE A 44 1.10 -23.94 7.66
N HIS A 45 1.24 -25.23 7.93
CA HIS A 45 0.14 -26.19 7.93
C HIS A 45 0.06 -26.87 9.31
N PRO A 46 -1.12 -27.35 9.75
CA PRO A 46 -1.25 -27.99 11.06
C PRO A 46 -0.28 -29.15 11.30
N THR A 47 0.14 -29.85 10.26
CA THR A 47 0.99 -31.05 10.35
C THR A 47 2.42 -30.85 9.87
N ASN A 48 2.71 -29.79 9.10
CA ASN A 48 4.05 -29.53 8.59
C ASN A 48 4.27 -28.05 8.26
N THR A 49 5.54 -27.69 8.08
CA THR A 49 5.95 -26.36 7.60
C THR A 49 6.77 -26.53 6.33
N ALA A 50 6.40 -25.80 5.29
CA ALA A 50 7.10 -25.78 4.01
C ALA A 50 7.81 -24.44 3.80
N TYR A 51 9.00 -24.49 3.19
CA TYR A 51 9.80 -23.31 2.87
C TYR A 51 10.06 -23.26 1.39
N THR A 52 10.04 -22.05 0.84
CA THR A 52 10.41 -21.81 -0.55
C THR A 52 11.02 -20.44 -0.72
N GLN A 53 11.67 -20.23 -1.86
CA GLN A 53 12.19 -18.92 -2.20
C GLN A 53 12.09 -18.67 -3.69
N ALA A 54 11.91 -17.41 -4.07
CA ALA A 54 11.93 -16.95 -5.44
C ALA A 54 12.85 -15.72 -5.56
N LEU A 55 13.68 -15.69 -6.58
CA LEU A 55 14.54 -14.57 -6.89
C LEU A 55 13.91 -13.78 -8.04
N ALA A 56 13.53 -12.54 -7.78
CA ALA A 56 13.06 -11.61 -8.81
C ALA A 56 14.19 -10.65 -9.22
N SER A 57 14.41 -10.55 -10.53
CA SER A 57 15.41 -9.66 -11.12
C SER A 57 14.75 -8.83 -12.21
N TYR A 58 14.93 -7.53 -12.15
CA TYR A 58 14.27 -6.58 -13.03
C TYR A 58 15.29 -5.91 -13.94
N PRO A 59 15.16 -6.02 -15.27
CA PRO A 59 16.02 -5.29 -16.20
C PRO A 59 15.73 -3.79 -16.13
N GLU A 60 16.72 -2.95 -16.43
CA GLU A 60 16.64 -1.50 -16.30
C GLU A 60 15.48 -0.90 -17.10
N HIS A 61 15.30 -1.36 -18.33
CA HIS A 61 14.20 -0.88 -19.20
C HIS A 61 12.79 -1.13 -18.60
N LEU A 62 12.65 -2.17 -17.76
CA LEU A 62 11.38 -2.45 -17.06
C LEU A 62 11.17 -1.45 -15.91
N LEU A 63 12.22 -1.15 -15.16
CA LEU A 63 12.18 -0.14 -14.11
C LEU A 63 11.89 1.25 -14.66
N ASP A 64 12.47 1.60 -15.82
CA ASP A 64 12.19 2.86 -16.51
C ASP A 64 10.76 2.96 -17.03
N ARG A 65 10.17 1.86 -17.47
CA ARG A 65 8.75 1.82 -17.85
C ARG A 65 7.85 1.94 -16.64
N TRP A 66 8.22 1.25 -15.56
CA TRP A 66 7.46 1.28 -14.32
C TRP A 66 7.43 2.68 -13.70
N ILE A 67 8.58 3.36 -13.57
CA ILE A 67 8.64 4.71 -13.01
C ILE A 67 7.87 5.73 -13.88
N ARG A 68 7.92 5.61 -15.20
CA ARG A 68 7.12 6.45 -16.10
C ARG A 68 5.61 6.23 -15.89
N ALA A 69 5.18 4.98 -15.76
CA ALA A 69 3.78 4.66 -15.47
C ALA A 69 3.34 5.21 -14.11
N LEU A 70 4.19 5.09 -13.07
CA LEU A 70 3.94 5.65 -11.76
C LEU A 70 3.79 7.18 -11.81
N LEU A 71 4.71 7.88 -12.47
CA LEU A 71 4.66 9.33 -12.63
C LEU A 71 3.41 9.80 -13.38
N ASN A 72 3.00 9.08 -14.42
CA ASN A 72 1.75 9.37 -15.12
C ASN A 72 0.53 9.23 -14.18
N THR A 73 0.51 8.17 -13.37
CA THR A 73 -0.55 7.98 -12.37
C THR A 73 -0.60 9.14 -11.38
N VAL A 74 0.55 9.54 -10.84
CA VAL A 74 0.65 10.69 -9.92
C VAL A 74 0.16 11.98 -10.59
N GLN A 75 0.57 12.22 -11.84
CA GLN A 75 0.09 13.40 -12.59
C GLN A 75 -1.43 13.40 -12.77
N GLN A 76 -2.03 12.25 -13.07
CA GLN A 76 -3.48 12.12 -13.15
C GLN A 76 -4.15 12.38 -11.81
N MET A 77 -3.61 11.83 -10.72
CA MET A 77 -4.10 12.13 -9.36
C MET A 77 -4.06 13.63 -9.06
N CYS A 78 -2.96 14.32 -9.41
CA CYS A 78 -2.85 15.77 -9.22
C CYS A 78 -3.88 16.54 -10.06
N LYS A 79 -4.19 16.10 -11.28
CA LYS A 79 -5.24 16.69 -12.12
C LYS A 79 -6.63 16.50 -11.50
N CYS A 80 -6.92 15.27 -11.05
CA CYS A 80 -8.20 14.98 -10.37
C CYS A 80 -8.34 15.79 -9.07
N TRP A 81 -7.25 15.97 -8.33
CA TRP A 81 -7.23 16.78 -7.12
C TRP A 81 -7.59 18.25 -7.41
N LYS A 82 -7.01 18.83 -8.47
CA LYS A 82 -7.36 20.20 -8.90
C LYS A 82 -8.82 20.29 -9.33
N LEU A 83 -9.29 19.35 -10.14
CA LEU A 83 -10.66 19.32 -10.60
C LEU A 83 -11.64 19.23 -9.42
N MET A 84 -11.33 18.38 -8.43
CA MET A 84 -12.13 18.28 -7.20
C MET A 84 -12.14 19.59 -6.40
N ALA A 85 -11.03 20.33 -6.38
CA ALA A 85 -10.98 21.63 -5.71
C ALA A 85 -11.84 22.69 -6.41
N ASP A 86 -11.94 22.62 -7.75
CA ASP A 86 -12.67 23.59 -8.56
C ASP A 86 -14.17 23.23 -8.70
N GLU A 87 -14.51 21.96 -8.82
CA GLU A 87 -15.87 21.45 -9.15
C GLU A 87 -16.53 20.68 -8.00
N GLY A 88 -15.79 20.41 -6.92
CA GLY A 88 -16.28 19.68 -5.76
C GLY A 88 -15.95 18.17 -5.76
N PRO A 89 -16.30 17.45 -4.68
CA PRO A 89 -15.92 16.06 -4.45
C PRO A 89 -16.42 15.08 -5.53
N GLU A 90 -17.53 15.39 -6.20
CA GLU A 90 -18.12 14.55 -7.23
C GLU A 90 -17.26 14.49 -8.51
N ALA A 91 -16.38 15.46 -8.73
CA ALA A 91 -15.42 15.45 -9.83
C ALA A 91 -14.29 14.42 -9.65
N TRP A 92 -14.11 13.86 -8.45
CA TRP A 92 -13.13 12.79 -8.24
C TRP A 92 -13.61 11.48 -8.89
N PRO A 93 -12.80 10.85 -9.77
CA PRO A 93 -13.21 9.66 -10.47
C PRO A 93 -13.42 8.49 -9.51
N ARG A 94 -14.57 7.86 -9.59
CA ARG A 94 -14.89 6.64 -8.85
C ARG A 94 -14.48 5.42 -9.67
N VAL A 95 -13.88 4.44 -9.01
CA VAL A 95 -13.50 3.17 -9.63
C VAL A 95 -14.50 2.11 -9.21
N PHE A 96 -15.21 1.56 -10.20
CA PHE A 96 -16.17 0.48 -10.01
C PHE A 96 -15.55 -0.88 -10.37
N GLY A 97 -16.10 -1.97 -9.84
CA GLY A 97 -15.69 -3.32 -10.17
C GLY A 97 -14.92 -4.02 -9.05
N SER A 98 -13.74 -4.58 -9.35
CA SER A 98 -13.00 -5.40 -8.39
C SER A 98 -12.66 -4.73 -7.05
N PRO A 99 -12.41 -3.40 -6.97
CA PRO A 99 -12.22 -2.73 -5.68
C PRO A 99 -13.48 -2.69 -4.82
N CYS A 100 -14.67 -2.77 -5.44
CA CYS A 100 -15.94 -2.74 -4.72
C CYS A 100 -16.26 -4.06 -4.02
N TYR A 101 -15.60 -5.14 -4.41
CA TYR A 101 -15.74 -6.46 -3.81
C TYR A 101 -14.40 -7.19 -3.78
N ALA A 102 -13.71 -7.11 -2.67
CA ALA A 102 -12.40 -7.73 -2.47
C ALA A 102 -12.39 -8.62 -1.22
N TYR A 103 -11.63 -9.70 -1.25
CA TYR A 103 -11.49 -10.63 -0.13
C TYR A 103 -12.84 -11.20 0.37
N ASN A 104 -13.77 -11.49 -0.56
CA ASN A 104 -15.13 -11.95 -0.27
C ASN A 104 -15.95 -10.97 0.59
N ARG A 105 -15.64 -9.69 0.54
CA ARG A 105 -16.34 -8.63 1.25
C ARG A 105 -16.65 -7.47 0.31
N GLN A 106 -17.84 -6.92 0.46
CA GLN A 106 -18.21 -5.69 -0.19
C GLN A 106 -17.44 -4.51 0.44
N CYS A 107 -17.13 -3.50 -0.36
CA CYS A 107 -16.54 -2.26 0.10
C CYS A 107 -17.41 -1.63 1.20
N ALA A 108 -16.77 -1.17 2.28
CA ALA A 108 -17.48 -0.53 3.39
C ALA A 108 -18.26 0.73 2.95
N TYR A 109 -17.82 1.40 1.89
CA TYR A 109 -18.47 2.60 1.36
C TYR A 109 -19.53 2.32 0.29
N ALA A 110 -19.84 1.06 0.02
CA ALA A 110 -20.85 0.71 -0.99
C ALA A 110 -22.22 1.34 -0.73
N PRO A 111 -22.75 1.45 0.50
CA PRO A 111 -24.00 2.15 0.75
C PRO A 111 -24.00 3.61 0.27
N MET A 112 -22.90 4.35 0.52
CA MET A 112 -22.76 5.73 0.04
C MET A 112 -22.68 5.78 -1.49
N CYS A 113 -21.95 4.84 -2.12
CA CYS A 113 -21.83 4.81 -3.59
C CYS A 113 -23.13 4.45 -4.30
N LEU A 114 -24.01 3.69 -3.65
CA LEU A 114 -25.31 3.26 -4.21
C LEU A 114 -26.44 4.25 -3.91
N ALA A 115 -26.25 5.13 -2.94
CA ALA A 115 -27.25 6.11 -2.57
C ALA A 115 -27.35 7.22 -3.63
N ARG A 116 -28.56 7.73 -3.80
CA ARG A 116 -28.80 8.93 -4.60
C ARG A 116 -28.25 10.18 -3.92
N GLU A 117 -28.43 10.25 -2.60
CA GLU A 117 -27.93 11.32 -1.73
C GLU A 117 -26.92 10.69 -0.74
N PRO A 118 -25.60 10.70 -1.06
CA PRO A 118 -24.56 10.07 -0.21
C PRO A 118 -24.51 10.63 1.21
N GLU A 119 -24.91 11.88 1.39
CA GLU A 119 -24.91 12.60 2.67
C GLU A 119 -25.82 11.93 3.71
N ASP A 120 -26.88 11.27 3.28
CA ASP A 120 -27.80 10.53 4.17
C ASP A 120 -27.09 9.41 4.94
N TYR A 121 -26.01 8.91 4.36
CA TYR A 121 -25.20 7.84 4.95
C TYR A 121 -23.97 8.35 5.69
N ALA A 122 -23.66 9.65 5.62
CA ALA A 122 -22.44 10.20 6.23
C ALA A 122 -22.39 9.97 7.75
N SER A 123 -23.55 9.95 8.44
CA SER A 123 -23.63 9.69 9.87
C SER A 123 -23.25 8.27 10.28
N MET A 124 -23.22 7.31 9.35
CA MET A 124 -22.79 5.93 9.59
C MET A 124 -21.26 5.79 9.59
N TYR A 125 -20.52 6.84 9.26
CA TYR A 125 -19.07 6.82 9.14
C TYR A 125 -18.43 7.83 10.09
N VAL A 126 -17.32 7.44 10.68
CA VAL A 126 -16.50 8.32 11.51
C VAL A 126 -15.29 8.77 10.71
N VAL A 127 -15.06 10.07 10.68
CA VAL A 127 -13.83 10.62 10.07
C VAL A 127 -12.65 10.28 10.97
N HIS A 128 -11.79 9.39 10.50
CA HIS A 128 -10.55 9.05 11.18
C HIS A 128 -9.39 9.79 10.50
N HIS A 129 -8.82 10.77 11.20
CA HIS A 129 -7.63 11.47 10.71
C HIS A 129 -6.43 10.55 10.87
N TRP A 130 -5.98 10.00 9.75
CA TRP A 130 -4.78 9.18 9.72
C TRP A 130 -3.55 10.06 9.45
N SER A 131 -2.52 9.92 10.28
CA SER A 131 -1.22 10.52 10.02
C SER A 131 -0.20 9.40 9.77
N PRO A 132 0.47 9.37 8.61
CA PRO A 132 1.51 8.37 8.32
C PRO A 132 2.78 8.59 9.17
N ILE A 133 2.92 9.77 9.75
CA ILE A 133 4.03 10.10 10.64
C ILE A 133 3.45 10.13 12.05
N PRO A 134 3.77 9.15 12.90
CA PRO A 134 3.39 9.23 14.30
C PRO A 134 3.94 10.54 14.86
N ALA A 135 3.09 11.29 15.58
CA ALA A 135 3.57 12.47 16.30
C ALA A 135 4.76 12.03 17.15
N VAL A 136 5.92 12.63 16.90
CA VAL A 136 7.08 12.44 17.78
C VAL A 136 6.68 13.05 19.12
N VAL A 137 6.25 12.20 20.04
CA VAL A 137 6.03 12.60 21.42
C VAL A 137 7.44 12.92 21.94
N PRO A 138 7.76 14.19 22.25
CA PRO A 138 9.05 14.48 22.84
C PRO A 138 9.18 13.65 24.13
N PRO A 139 10.37 13.07 24.39
CA PRO A 139 10.56 12.29 25.60
C PRO A 139 10.13 13.18 26.78
N SER A 140 9.19 12.66 27.58
CA SER A 140 8.77 13.31 28.81
C SER A 140 10.03 13.55 29.64
N VAL A 141 10.36 14.81 29.85
CA VAL A 141 11.45 15.21 30.76
C VAL A 141 10.97 14.75 32.14
N GLU A 142 11.48 13.62 32.62
CA GLU A 142 11.27 13.22 34.01
C GLU A 142 11.76 14.35 34.91
N PRO A 143 10.92 14.84 35.85
CA PRO A 143 11.36 15.84 36.79
C PRO A 143 12.52 15.26 37.62
N GLN A 144 13.69 15.88 37.51
CA GLN A 144 14.85 15.49 38.33
C GLN A 144 14.47 15.64 39.81
N PRO A 145 14.77 14.63 40.64
CA PRO A 145 14.49 14.72 42.05
C PRO A 145 15.30 15.90 42.65
N THR A 146 14.59 16.84 43.25
CA THR A 146 15.17 17.98 43.96
C THR A 146 16.06 17.43 45.09
N GLN A 147 17.37 17.61 44.94
CA GLN A 147 18.32 17.31 46.01
C GLN A 147 18.02 18.22 47.21
N ALA A 148 17.58 17.64 48.29
CA ALA A 148 17.45 18.35 49.57
C ALA A 148 18.82 18.71 50.04
N VAL A 149 19.10 20.01 50.11
CA VAL A 149 20.29 20.57 50.78
C VAL A 149 20.14 20.38 52.27
N GLN A 150 21.02 19.59 52.88
CA GLN A 150 21.20 19.50 54.33
C GLN A 150 22.09 20.63 54.85
#